data_20ad7fa1564c6e0353c6c643f98e176a
#
_entry.id   20ad7fa1564c6e0353c6c643f98e176a
#
_cell.length_a   1.000
_cell.length_b   1.000
_cell.length_c   1.000
_cell.angle_alpha   90.00
_cell.angle_beta   90.00
_cell.angle_gamma   90.00
#
_symmetry.space_group_name_H-M   'P 1'
#
loop_
_entity.id
_entity.type
_entity.pdbx_description
1 polymer ?
#
loop_
_entity_poly.entity_id
_entity_poly.type
_entity_poly.pdbx_seq_one_letter_code
_entity_poly.pdbx_strand_id
1 'polypeptide(L)'
;MQISTRRLDKTAIIDISGDIDLAHSMEVRRTVLAELRVNKTPRVILNLHGVNYIDSSGVASLVEGLKAARDVGSRLILYGLSPIAHEVLQLSRLLKIFEIYDSEDLALEA
;
A
#
# COMPACT_ATOMS: atom_id res chain seq x y z
N MET A 1 -13.19 4.87 6.77
CA MET A 1 -12.16 3.99 6.16
C MET A 1 -12.23 2.62 6.81
N GLN A 2 -12.03 1.58 6.02
CA GLN A 2 -11.92 0.20 6.52
C GLN A 2 -10.59 -0.37 6.08
N ILE A 3 -9.96 -1.15 6.95
CA ILE A 3 -8.69 -1.80 6.67
C ILE A 3 -8.71 -3.21 7.27
N SER A 4 -8.33 -4.20 6.46
CA SER A 4 -8.24 -5.60 6.90
C SER A 4 -7.10 -6.30 6.20
N THR A 5 -6.64 -7.41 6.76
CA THR A 5 -5.50 -8.14 6.23
C THR A 5 -5.90 -9.59 5.91
N ARG A 6 -5.55 -10.05 4.72
CA ARG A 6 -5.68 -11.44 4.28
C ARG A 6 -4.28 -12.04 4.15
N ARG A 7 -4.13 -13.30 4.50
CA ARG A 7 -2.83 -13.98 4.42
C ARG A 7 -2.89 -15.12 3.44
N LEU A 8 -1.92 -15.16 2.53
CA LEU A 8 -1.75 -16.20 1.51
C LEU A 8 -0.27 -16.61 1.52
N ASP A 9 0.05 -17.68 2.26
CA ASP A 9 1.42 -18.17 2.38
C ASP A 9 2.35 -17.07 2.93
N LYS A 10 3.36 -16.65 2.19
CA LYS A 10 4.33 -15.62 2.60
C LYS A 10 3.90 -14.21 2.18
N THR A 11 2.64 -14.03 1.83
CA THR A 11 2.09 -12.77 1.36
C THR A 11 0.99 -12.30 2.29
N ALA A 12 0.99 -11.03 2.61
CA ALA A 12 -0.12 -10.36 3.28
C ALA A 12 -0.76 -9.39 2.31
N ILE A 13 -2.08 -9.45 2.18
CA ILE A 13 -2.84 -8.51 1.36
C ILE A 13 -3.62 -7.62 2.32
N ILE A 14 -3.34 -6.32 2.28
CA ILE A 14 -4.02 -5.33 3.11
C ILE A 14 -5.07 -4.66 2.24
N ASP A 15 -6.34 -4.94 2.53
CA ASP A 15 -7.47 -4.35 1.83
C ASP A 15 -7.86 -3.04 2.51
N ILE A 16 -7.82 -1.94 1.75
CA ILE A 16 -8.14 -0.61 2.25
C ILE A 16 -9.28 -0.04 1.42
N SER A 17 -10.30 0.50 2.09
CA SER A 17 -11.40 1.20 1.43
C SER A 17 -11.69 2.52 2.12
N GLY A 18 -12.18 3.49 1.35
CA GLY A 18 -12.43 4.85 1.81
C GLY A 18 -11.27 5.77 1.46
N ASP A 19 -11.15 6.87 2.18
CA ASP A 19 -10.14 7.88 1.90
C ASP A 19 -8.93 7.71 2.80
N ILE A 20 -7.74 7.79 2.22
CA ILE A 20 -6.50 7.80 3.00
C ILE A 20 -6.08 9.26 3.17
N ASP A 21 -6.70 9.90 4.12
CA ASP A 21 -6.50 11.31 4.47
C ASP A 21 -5.73 11.44 5.79
N LEU A 22 -5.59 12.67 6.28
CA LEU A 22 -4.89 12.94 7.52
C LEU A 22 -5.47 12.17 8.71
N ALA A 23 -6.79 12.00 8.75
CA ALA A 23 -7.46 11.30 9.86
C ALA A 23 -7.16 9.79 9.86
N HIS A 24 -6.89 9.19 8.70
CA HIS A 24 -6.78 7.74 8.54
C HIS A 24 -5.39 7.24 8.18
N SER A 25 -4.49 8.14 7.77
CA SER A 25 -3.15 7.76 7.30
C SER A 25 -2.33 7.05 8.37
N MET A 26 -2.51 7.38 9.65
CA MET A 26 -1.79 6.73 10.74
C MET A 26 -2.18 5.26 10.89
N GLU A 27 -3.45 4.93 10.67
CA GLU A 27 -3.91 3.54 10.74
C GLU A 27 -3.30 2.71 9.61
N VAL A 28 -3.30 3.26 8.39
CA VAL A 28 -2.66 2.62 7.25
C VAL A 28 -1.18 2.39 7.52
N ARG A 29 -0.48 3.44 7.98
CA ARG A 29 0.94 3.36 8.31
C ARG A 29 1.21 2.28 9.35
N ARG A 30 0.45 2.27 10.44
CA ARG A 30 0.63 1.30 11.53
C ARG A 30 0.45 -0.12 11.03
N THR A 31 -0.59 -0.37 10.25
CA THR A 31 -0.88 -1.71 9.73
C THR A 31 0.23 -2.19 8.80
N VAL A 32 0.67 -1.34 7.88
CA VAL A 32 1.72 -1.69 6.92
C VAL A 32 3.04 -1.94 7.64
N LEU A 33 3.43 -1.04 8.56
CA LEU A 33 4.69 -1.17 9.27
C LEU A 33 4.70 -2.39 10.19
N ALA A 34 3.56 -2.77 10.79
CA ALA A 34 3.48 -3.98 11.60
C ALA A 34 3.74 -5.23 10.76
N GLU A 35 3.17 -5.31 9.55
CA GLU A 35 3.44 -6.43 8.64
C GLU A 35 4.91 -6.53 8.28
N LEU A 36 5.55 -5.41 8.01
CA LEU A 36 6.92 -5.38 7.54
C LEU A 36 7.93 -5.57 8.67
N ARG A 37 7.79 -4.82 9.76
CA ARG A 37 8.79 -4.77 10.84
C ARG A 37 8.59 -5.81 11.90
N VAL A 38 7.35 -6.11 12.27
CA VAL A 38 7.06 -7.08 13.35
C VAL A 38 6.91 -8.47 12.77
N ASN A 39 6.04 -8.65 11.80
CA ASN A 39 5.76 -9.96 11.21
C ASN A 39 6.82 -10.36 10.17
N LYS A 40 7.57 -9.41 9.66
CA LYS A 40 8.61 -9.61 8.63
C LYS A 40 8.08 -10.37 7.43
N THR A 41 6.87 -10.03 7.01
CA THR A 41 6.21 -10.64 5.87
C THR A 41 7.00 -10.36 4.59
N PRO A 42 7.40 -11.38 3.82
CA PRO A 42 8.26 -11.17 2.65
C PRO A 42 7.62 -10.34 1.55
N ARG A 43 6.29 -10.43 1.38
CA ARG A 43 5.58 -9.67 0.35
C ARG A 43 4.29 -9.11 0.95
N VAL A 44 4.16 -7.78 0.89
CA VAL A 44 2.96 -7.07 1.35
C VAL A 44 2.32 -6.38 0.17
N ILE A 45 1.07 -6.69 -0.10
CA ILE A 45 0.30 -6.13 -1.19
C ILE A 45 -0.78 -5.24 -0.61
N LEU A 46 -0.84 -3.99 -1.08
CA LEU A 46 -1.90 -3.05 -0.69
C LEU A 46 -2.95 -3.03 -1.78
N ASN A 47 -4.16 -3.46 -1.44
CA ASN A 47 -5.31 -3.35 -2.31
C ASN A 47 -5.93 -1.98 -2.14
N LEU A 48 -5.74 -1.11 -3.12
CA LEU A 48 -6.24 0.25 -3.12
C LEU A 48 -7.49 0.43 -3.99
N HIS A 49 -8.09 -0.67 -4.45
CA HIS A 49 -9.25 -0.62 -5.32
C HIS A 49 -10.43 0.15 -4.69
N GLY A 50 -10.61 0.04 -3.39
CA GLY A 50 -11.65 0.75 -2.66
C GLY A 50 -11.26 2.15 -2.19
N VAL A 51 -10.06 2.63 -2.53
CA VAL A 51 -9.58 3.95 -2.11
C VAL A 51 -9.90 4.97 -3.20
N ASN A 52 -10.81 5.90 -2.89
CA ASN A 52 -11.21 6.94 -3.85
C ASN A 52 -10.33 8.18 -3.81
N TYR A 53 -9.75 8.47 -2.66
CA TYR A 53 -8.99 9.69 -2.44
C TYR A 53 -7.79 9.41 -1.56
N ILE A 54 -6.68 10.06 -1.87
CA ILE A 54 -5.45 10.03 -1.06
C ILE A 54 -4.85 11.43 -1.06
N ASP A 55 -4.52 11.94 0.12
CA ASP A 55 -3.85 13.23 0.25
C ASP A 55 -2.34 13.05 0.51
N SER A 56 -1.64 14.15 0.78
CA SER A 56 -0.20 14.11 1.02
C SER A 56 0.18 13.28 2.24
N SER A 57 -0.66 13.23 3.28
CA SER A 57 -0.40 12.39 4.45
C SER A 57 -0.54 10.90 4.12
N GLY A 58 -1.51 10.55 3.27
CA GLY A 58 -1.66 9.20 2.76
C GLY A 58 -0.48 8.78 1.90
N VAL A 59 -0.05 9.65 0.99
CA VAL A 59 1.14 9.42 0.17
C VAL A 59 2.36 9.19 1.06
N ALA A 60 2.56 10.01 2.09
CA ALA A 60 3.67 9.85 3.02
C ALA A 60 3.64 8.49 3.72
N SER A 61 2.46 7.99 4.09
CA SER A 61 2.31 6.67 4.68
C SER A 61 2.76 5.56 3.73
N LEU A 62 2.42 5.67 2.46
CA LEU A 62 2.85 4.70 1.44
C LEU A 62 4.38 4.74 1.26
N VAL A 63 4.96 5.93 1.23
CA VAL A 63 6.42 6.10 1.10
C VAL A 63 7.14 5.51 2.31
N GLU A 64 6.62 5.72 3.52
CA GLU A 64 7.20 5.11 4.72
C GLU A 64 7.14 3.59 4.66
N GLY A 65 6.03 3.04 4.18
CA GLY A 65 5.89 1.60 3.96
C GLY A 65 6.95 1.08 2.99
N LEU A 66 7.17 1.79 1.88
CA LEU A 66 8.17 1.40 0.90
C LEU A 66 9.58 1.40 1.50
N LYS A 67 9.92 2.43 2.27
CA LYS A 67 11.22 2.50 2.95
C LYS A 67 11.40 1.34 3.93
N ALA A 68 10.37 1.06 4.73
CA ALA A 68 10.42 -0.05 5.68
C ALA A 68 10.59 -1.39 4.97
N ALA A 69 9.91 -1.59 3.84
CA ALA A 69 10.06 -2.81 3.05
C ALA A 69 11.50 -2.99 2.56
N ARG A 70 12.11 -1.92 2.06
CA ARG A 70 13.51 -1.95 1.62
C ARG A 70 14.45 -2.27 2.78
N ASP A 71 14.20 -1.69 3.95
CA ASP A 71 15.06 -1.89 5.12
C ASP A 71 15.07 -3.34 5.61
N VAL A 72 13.94 -4.04 5.49
CA VAL A 72 13.83 -5.43 5.96
C VAL A 72 13.94 -6.45 4.83
N GLY A 73 14.16 -6.01 3.60
CA GLY A 73 14.29 -6.91 2.45
C GLY A 73 12.97 -7.51 1.98
N SER A 74 11.86 -6.86 2.26
CA SER A 74 10.52 -7.27 1.82
C SER A 74 10.11 -6.50 0.57
N ARG A 75 9.03 -6.96 -0.09
CA ARG A 75 8.43 -6.27 -1.22
C ARG A 75 7.13 -5.62 -0.79
N LEU A 76 6.94 -4.38 -1.19
CA LEU A 76 5.66 -3.68 -1.05
C LEU A 76 5.09 -3.44 -2.45
N ILE A 77 3.89 -3.94 -2.69
CA ILE A 77 3.22 -3.90 -3.98
C ILE A 77 1.87 -3.20 -3.80
N LEU A 78 1.53 -2.32 -4.75
CA LEU A 78 0.23 -1.66 -4.80
C LEU A 78 -0.57 -2.20 -5.98
N TYR A 79 -1.89 -2.32 -5.84
CA TYR A 79 -2.74 -2.57 -7.00
C TYR A 79 -4.08 -1.86 -6.88
N GLY A 80 -4.71 -1.68 -8.03
CA GLY A 80 -6.06 -1.16 -8.09
C GLY A 80 -6.18 0.33 -7.84
N LEU A 81 -5.17 1.13 -8.20
CA LEU A 81 -5.23 2.57 -8.02
C LEU A 81 -6.44 3.16 -8.75
N SER A 82 -7.24 3.96 -8.04
CA SER A 82 -8.26 4.79 -8.68
C SER A 82 -7.59 5.84 -9.57
N PRO A 83 -8.31 6.42 -10.55
CA PRO A 83 -7.73 7.49 -11.38
C PRO A 83 -7.17 8.65 -10.56
N ILE A 84 -7.84 9.01 -9.47
CA ILE A 84 -7.38 10.10 -8.59
C ILE A 84 -6.11 9.69 -7.85
N ALA A 85 -6.05 8.48 -7.29
CA ALA A 85 -4.86 8.01 -6.60
C ALA A 85 -3.67 7.89 -7.55
N HIS A 86 -3.91 7.39 -8.76
CA HIS A 86 -2.89 7.33 -9.81
C HIS A 86 -2.34 8.72 -10.13
N GLU A 87 -3.23 9.71 -10.32
CA GLU A 87 -2.84 11.08 -10.61
C GLU A 87 -2.03 11.70 -9.48
N VAL A 88 -2.43 11.50 -8.24
CA VAL A 88 -1.70 12.03 -7.07
C VAL A 88 -0.28 11.49 -7.04
N LEU A 89 -0.10 10.19 -7.25
CA LEU A 89 1.23 9.58 -7.28
C LEU A 89 2.05 10.06 -8.48
N GLN A 90 1.39 10.24 -9.63
CA GLN A 90 2.06 10.76 -10.84
C GLN A 90 2.55 12.20 -10.64
N LEU A 91 1.70 13.07 -10.12
CA LEU A 91 2.04 14.47 -9.88
C LEU A 91 3.11 14.63 -8.80
N SER A 92 3.15 13.74 -7.83
CA SER A 92 4.19 13.70 -6.79
C SER A 92 5.47 13.03 -7.26
N ARG A 93 5.52 12.58 -8.51
CA ARG A 93 6.66 11.87 -9.12
C ARG A 93 7.02 10.58 -8.38
N LEU A 94 6.04 9.95 -7.75
CA LEU A 94 6.24 8.73 -6.97
C LEU A 94 5.76 7.47 -7.68
N LEU A 95 5.06 7.62 -8.81
CA LEU A 95 4.48 6.50 -9.53
C LEU A 95 5.54 5.46 -9.93
N LYS A 96 6.74 5.91 -10.29
CA LYS A 96 7.82 5.04 -10.76
C LYS A 96 8.58 4.32 -9.65
N ILE A 97 8.46 4.78 -8.40
CA ILE A 97 9.20 4.15 -7.30
C ILE A 97 8.44 2.99 -6.68
N PHE A 98 7.13 2.91 -6.92
CA PHE A 98 6.29 1.83 -6.43
C PHE A 98 6.15 0.73 -7.48
N GLU A 99 6.03 -0.50 -7.01
CA GLU A 99 5.65 -1.64 -7.84
C GLU A 99 4.11 -1.66 -7.87
N ILE A 100 3.51 -1.41 -9.05
CA ILE A 100 2.07 -1.18 -9.19
C ILE A 100 1.50 -2.10 -10.26
N TYR A 101 0.36 -2.72 -9.95
CA TYR A 101 -0.37 -3.59 -10.88
C TYR A 101 -1.83 -3.18 -10.94
N ASP A 102 -2.52 -3.62 -12.00
CA ASP A 102 -3.93 -3.28 -12.20
C ASP A 102 -4.87 -4.19 -11.41
N SER A 103 -4.44 -5.40 -11.08
CA SER A 103 -5.29 -6.39 -10.43
C SER A 103 -4.53 -7.19 -9.38
N GLU A 104 -5.29 -7.85 -8.50
CA GLU A 104 -4.74 -8.75 -7.49
C GLU A 104 -3.98 -9.91 -8.12
N ASP A 105 -4.53 -10.49 -9.19
CA ASP A 105 -3.89 -11.62 -9.86
C ASP A 105 -2.51 -11.24 -10.38
N LEU A 106 -2.39 -10.07 -11.01
CA LEU A 106 -1.10 -9.58 -11.50
C LEU A 106 -0.14 -9.31 -10.34
N ALA A 107 -0.62 -8.75 -9.25
CA ALA A 107 0.20 -8.49 -8.07
C ALA A 107 0.71 -9.79 -7.44
N LEU A 108 -0.13 -10.82 -7.37
CA LEU A 108 0.25 -12.11 -6.81
C LEU A 108 1.24 -12.87 -7.69
N GLU A 109 1.18 -12.67 -9.00
CA GLU A 109 2.09 -13.30 -9.96
C GLU A 109 3.45 -12.61 -10.05
N ALA A 110 3.55 -11.42 -9.47
CA ALA A 110 4.77 -10.62 -9.56
C ALA A 110 5.96 -11.20 -8.81
#